data_cc8e05923fb18cd50ef94a2b3ed4f8ec
#
_entry.id   cc8e05923fb18cd50ef94a2b3ed4f8ec
#
_cell.length_a   1.000
_cell.length_b   1.000
_cell.length_c   1.000
_cell.angle_alpha   90.00
_cell.angle_beta   90.00
_cell.angle_gamma   90.00
#
_symmetry.space_group_name_H-M   'P 1'
#
loop_
_entity.id
_entity.type
_entity.pdbx_description
1 polymer ?
#
loop_
_entity_poly.entity_id
_entity_poly.type
_entity_poly.pdbx_seq_one_letter_code
_entity_poly.pdbx_strand_id
1 'polypeptide(L)'
;MVRHLHIFGRVQGVGFRYHFSEQAQRLGITGWVRNRRGGSVEAMIQGTPESIETLVSWARMGPAAAQVERIDVNSTEGSFAGFELRPTE
;
A
#
# COMPACT_ATOMS: atom_id res chain seq x y z
N MET A 1 -1.81 11.86 -9.39
CA MET A 1 -2.07 10.45 -9.77
C MET A 1 -2.58 9.70 -8.56
N VAL A 2 -3.64 8.94 -8.73
CA VAL A 2 -4.22 8.11 -7.66
C VAL A 2 -4.30 6.67 -8.16
N ARG A 3 -3.87 5.73 -7.31
CA ARG A 3 -3.92 4.29 -7.60
C ARG A 3 -4.53 3.52 -6.46
N HIS A 4 -5.29 2.51 -6.80
CA HIS A 4 -5.80 1.52 -5.85
C HIS A 4 -4.94 0.27 -5.97
N LEU A 5 -4.43 -0.20 -4.84
CA LEU A 5 -3.61 -1.41 -4.78
C LEU A 5 -4.33 -2.50 -4.01
N HIS A 6 -4.28 -3.72 -4.53
CA HIS A 6 -4.71 -4.89 -3.78
C HIS A 6 -3.55 -5.89 -3.78
N ILE A 7 -3.03 -6.19 -2.60
CA ILE A 7 -1.77 -6.91 -2.42
C ILE A 7 -2.06 -8.28 -1.81
N PHE A 8 -1.65 -9.32 -2.51
CA PHE A 8 -1.94 -10.71 -2.17
C PHE A 8 -0.68 -11.47 -1.81
N GLY A 9 -0.83 -12.46 -0.95
CA GLY A 9 0.24 -13.32 -0.51
C GLY A 9 0.31 -13.36 1.01
N ARG A 10 1.49 -13.65 1.55
CA ARG A 10 1.73 -13.61 2.98
C ARG A 10 2.08 -12.16 3.36
N VAL A 11 1.04 -11.37 3.61
CA VAL A 11 1.18 -9.92 3.79
C VAL A 11 0.54 -9.39 5.08
N GLN A 12 -0.05 -10.28 5.88
CA GLN A 12 -0.57 -9.92 7.21
C GLN A 12 0.23 -10.63 8.29
N GLY A 13 0.33 -10.01 9.46
CA GLY A 13 1.11 -10.55 10.56
C GLY A 13 2.63 -10.43 10.37
N VAL A 14 3.06 -9.64 9.39
CA VAL A 14 4.48 -9.47 9.03
C VAL A 14 4.90 -8.01 9.04
N GLY A 15 4.04 -7.11 9.53
CA GLY A 15 4.31 -5.67 9.60
C GLY A 15 4.15 -4.96 8.27
N PHE A 16 3.51 -5.57 7.28
CA PHE A 16 3.40 -5.00 5.94
C PHE A 16 2.72 -3.63 5.95
N ARG A 17 1.54 -3.55 6.58
CA ARG A 17 0.76 -2.32 6.64
C ARG A 17 1.55 -1.18 7.29
N TYR A 18 2.23 -1.47 8.39
CA TYR A 18 3.03 -0.47 9.10
C TYR A 18 4.19 0.04 8.24
N HIS A 19 4.96 -0.87 7.67
CA HIS A 19 6.12 -0.50 6.83
C HIS A 19 5.69 0.19 5.54
N PHE A 20 4.55 -0.22 4.97
CA PHE A 20 3.98 0.45 3.80
C PHE A 20 3.67 1.91 4.13
N SER A 21 3.06 2.16 5.28
CA SER A 21 2.74 3.51 5.74
C SER A 21 4.00 4.36 5.90
N GLU A 22 5.07 3.79 6.47
CA GLU A 22 6.34 4.49 6.60
C GLU A 22 6.90 4.90 5.26
N GLN A 23 6.92 3.98 4.30
CA GLN A 23 7.45 4.26 2.97
C GLN A 23 6.61 5.31 2.25
N ALA A 24 5.30 5.23 2.35
CA ALA A 24 4.40 6.21 1.76
C ALA A 24 4.69 7.60 2.30
N GLN A 25 4.83 7.74 3.60
CA GLN A 25 5.12 9.03 4.23
C GLN A 25 6.46 9.60 3.82
N ARG A 26 7.49 8.77 3.70
CA ARG A 26 8.81 9.20 3.23
C ARG A 26 8.78 9.74 1.81
N LEU A 27 7.91 9.18 0.99
CA LEU A 27 7.77 9.56 -0.42
C LEU A 27 6.78 10.72 -0.63
N GLY A 28 6.19 11.24 0.45
CA GLY A 28 5.20 12.30 0.34
C GLY A 28 3.88 11.84 -0.25
N ILE A 29 3.60 10.53 -0.20
CA ILE A 29 2.36 9.95 -0.70
C ILE A 29 1.28 10.08 0.35
N THR A 30 0.06 10.43 -0.09
CA THR A 30 -1.12 10.47 0.75
C THR A 30 -2.06 9.33 0.40
N GLY A 31 -2.99 9.01 1.30
CA GLY A 31 -3.93 7.92 1.11
C GLY A 31 -4.12 7.09 2.38
N TRP A 32 -4.28 5.79 2.20
CA TRP A 32 -4.47 4.89 3.34
C TRP A 32 -4.10 3.45 2.98
N VAL A 33 -3.88 2.64 4.00
CA VAL A 33 -3.62 1.20 3.86
C VAL A 33 -4.37 0.45 4.96
N ARG A 34 -4.92 -0.70 4.63
CA ARG A 34 -5.63 -1.56 5.58
C ARG A 34 -5.47 -3.03 5.24
N ASN A 35 -5.60 -3.88 6.26
CA ASN A 35 -5.73 -5.31 6.05
C ASN A 35 -7.18 -5.63 5.69
N ARG A 36 -7.36 -6.65 4.83
CA ARG A 36 -8.69 -7.20 4.51
C ARG A 36 -8.86 -8.52 5.25
N ARG A 37 -10.10 -8.85 5.57
CA ARG A 37 -10.41 -10.08 6.32
C ARG A 37 -10.00 -11.35 5.60
N GLY A 38 -9.92 -11.32 4.28
CA GLY A 38 -9.48 -12.46 3.49
C GLY A 38 -7.98 -12.71 3.49
N GLY A 39 -7.19 -11.86 4.16
CA GLY A 39 -5.75 -12.01 4.27
C GLY A 39 -4.92 -11.09 3.40
N SER A 40 -5.54 -10.34 2.50
CA SER A 40 -4.85 -9.40 1.63
C SER A 40 -4.68 -8.03 2.29
N VAL A 41 -3.93 -7.14 1.63
CA VAL A 41 -3.76 -5.75 2.03
C VAL A 41 -4.28 -4.87 0.90
N GLU A 42 -5.00 -3.83 1.27
CA GLU A 42 -5.57 -2.88 0.33
C GLU A 42 -5.05 -1.49 0.63
N ALA A 43 -4.76 -0.70 -0.41
CA ALA A 43 -4.31 0.67 -0.24
C ALA A 43 -4.85 1.59 -1.33
N MET A 44 -5.07 2.84 -0.96
CA MET A 44 -5.28 3.94 -1.88
C MET A 44 -4.10 4.86 -1.73
N ILE A 45 -3.47 5.23 -2.84
CA ILE A 45 -2.27 6.06 -2.81
C ILE A 45 -2.37 7.18 -3.84
N GLN A 46 -1.92 8.36 -3.42
CA GLN A 46 -1.90 9.56 -4.25
C GLN A 46 -0.52 10.20 -4.17
N GLY A 47 0.06 10.54 -5.30
CA GLY A 47 1.37 11.16 -5.36
C GLY A 47 1.81 11.39 -6.78
N THR A 48 3.09 11.75 -6.95
CA THR A 48 3.69 11.89 -8.27
C THR A 48 3.86 10.52 -8.92
N PRO A 49 3.94 10.44 -10.25
CA PRO A 49 4.21 9.16 -10.91
C PRO A 49 5.46 8.46 -10.37
N GLU A 50 6.52 9.20 -10.11
CA GLU A 50 7.78 8.65 -9.60
C GLU A 50 7.62 8.08 -8.19
N SER A 51 6.94 8.81 -7.31
CA SER A 51 6.70 8.35 -5.94
C SER A 51 5.83 7.10 -5.92
N ILE A 52 4.77 7.08 -6.73
CA ILE A 52 3.87 5.93 -6.85
C ILE A 52 4.66 4.70 -7.33
N GLU A 53 5.47 4.86 -8.37
CA GLU A 53 6.27 3.76 -8.91
C GLU A 53 7.24 3.21 -7.85
N THR A 54 7.89 4.10 -7.12
CA THR A 54 8.83 3.70 -6.05
C THR A 54 8.10 2.91 -4.96
N LEU A 55 6.93 3.37 -4.54
CA LEU A 55 6.17 2.68 -3.49
C LEU A 55 5.67 1.31 -3.97
N VAL A 56 5.16 1.23 -5.20
CA VAL A 56 4.70 -0.04 -5.76
C VAL A 56 5.87 -1.02 -5.89
N SER A 57 7.03 -0.56 -6.33
CA SER A 57 8.23 -1.41 -6.41
C SER A 57 8.64 -1.94 -5.04
N TRP A 58 8.60 -1.10 -4.02
CA TRP A 58 8.86 -1.54 -2.66
C TRP A 58 7.83 -2.59 -2.22
N ALA A 59 6.56 -2.34 -2.51
CA ALA A 59 5.46 -3.24 -2.09
C ALA A 59 5.56 -4.63 -2.72
N ARG A 60 6.14 -4.74 -3.93
CA ARG A 60 6.32 -6.04 -4.58
C ARG A 60 7.26 -6.95 -3.80
N MET A 61 8.17 -6.39 -3.04
CA MET A 61 9.05 -7.14 -2.15
C MET A 61 8.49 -7.20 -0.73
N GLY A 62 8.02 -6.07 -0.24
CA GLY A 62 7.53 -5.93 1.12
C GLY A 62 8.63 -6.05 2.16
N PRO A 63 8.26 -6.12 3.47
CA PRO A 63 9.22 -6.37 4.53
C PRO A 63 9.76 -7.80 4.47
N ALA A 64 10.85 -8.06 5.18
CA ALA A 64 11.59 -9.31 5.08
C ALA A 64 10.75 -10.58 5.29
N ALA A 65 9.76 -10.53 6.18
CA ALA A 65 8.92 -11.68 6.49
C ALA A 65 7.73 -11.85 5.53
N ALA A 66 7.51 -10.89 4.62
CA ALA A 66 6.40 -10.96 3.67
C ALA A 66 6.76 -11.79 2.44
N GLN A 67 5.73 -12.38 1.83
CA GLN A 67 5.85 -13.02 0.52
C GLN A 67 4.71 -12.50 -0.33
N VAL A 68 5.03 -11.52 -1.19
CA VAL A 68 4.05 -10.91 -2.07
C VAL A 68 3.94 -11.76 -3.33
N GLU A 69 2.73 -12.26 -3.58
CA GLU A 69 2.46 -13.09 -4.76
C GLU A 69 2.00 -12.24 -5.95
N ARG A 70 1.18 -11.23 -5.67
CA ARG A 70 0.58 -10.41 -6.71
C ARG A 70 0.14 -9.07 -6.16
N ILE A 71 0.26 -8.04 -6.97
CA ILE A 71 -0.34 -6.74 -6.69
C ILE A 71 -1.19 -6.35 -7.89
N ASP A 72 -2.47 -6.11 -7.65
CA ASP A 72 -3.36 -5.54 -8.65
C ASP A 72 -3.31 -4.02 -8.47
N VAL A 73 -2.94 -3.32 -9.52
CA VAL A 73 -2.82 -1.86 -9.53
C VAL A 73 -3.83 -1.30 -10.50
N ASN A 74 -4.73 -0.44 -9.99
CA ASN A 74 -5.77 0.16 -10.82
C ASN A 74 -5.73 1.68 -10.71
N SER A 75 -5.97 2.35 -11.82
CA SER A 75 -6.16 3.79 -11.83
C SER A 75 -7.49 4.12 -11.19
N THR A 76 -7.53 5.15 -10.38
CA THR A 76 -8.76 5.59 -9.73
C THR A 76 -8.67 7.08 -9.43
N GLU A 77 -9.69 7.61 -8.77
CA GLU A 77 -9.78 9.00 -8.39
C GLU A 77 -9.94 9.12 -6.88
N GLY A 78 -9.53 10.25 -6.34
CA GLY A 78 -9.66 10.53 -4.92
C GLY A 78 -8.77 11.68 -4.53
N SER A 79 -8.94 12.15 -3.30
CA SER A 79 -8.13 13.20 -2.72
C SER A 79 -7.90 12.89 -1.26
N PHE A 80 -6.64 12.93 -0.83
CA PHE A 80 -6.24 12.53 0.50
C PHE A 80 -5.32 13.58 1.11
N ALA A 81 -5.56 13.93 2.37
CA ALA A 81 -4.80 14.98 3.05
C ALA A 81 -3.56 14.46 3.78
N GLY A 82 -3.52 13.19 4.12
CA GLY A 82 -2.41 12.57 4.82
C GLY A 82 -2.39 11.08 4.55
N PHE A 83 -1.60 10.33 5.31
CA PHE A 83 -1.56 8.88 5.16
C PHE A 83 -2.08 8.20 6.43
N GLU A 84 -3.08 7.34 6.28
CA GLU A 84 -3.74 6.68 7.39
C GLU A 84 -3.49 5.17 7.40
N LEU A 85 -3.22 4.65 8.60
CA LEU A 85 -3.32 3.21 8.87
C LEU A 85 -4.75 2.93 9.31
N ARG A 86 -5.50 2.20 8.49
CA ARG A 86 -6.90 1.90 8.80
C ARG A 86 -7.06 0.53 9.42
N PRO A 87 -8.11 0.33 10.25
CA PRO A 87 -8.40 -0.98 10.80
C PRO A 87 -8.75 -1.99 9.71
N THR A 88 -8.61 -3.27 10.06
CA THR A 88 -8.98 -4.38 9.18
C THR A 88 -10.46 -4.32 8.83
N GLU A 89 -10.76 -4.56 7.56
CA GLU A 89 -12.14 -4.46 7.09
C GLU A 89 -12.52 -5.50 6.04
#